data_1ef9784c5ec01e064bd11b66573933b8
#
_entry.id   1ef9784c5ec01e064bd11b66573933b8
#
_cell.length_a   1.000
_cell.length_b   1.000
_cell.length_c   1.000
_cell.angle_alpha   90.00
_cell.angle_beta   90.00
_cell.angle_gamma   90.00
#
_symmetry.space_group_name_H-M   'P 1'
#
loop_
_entity.id
_entity.type
_entity.pdbx_description
1 polymer ?
#
loop_
_entity_poly.entity_id
_entity_poly.type
_entity_poly.pdbx_seq_one_letter_code
_entity_poly.pdbx_strand_id
1 'polypeptide(L)'
;LHVHLVNKTPEEFLNYVENKTDLNVVAITGHDNIADALSVQKLAQEKGSKVDIIVGEEITTQDGHILGLFLTKKIEPHFSVEQTIEEIHQQGGIAVAAHPFQAMPFRRPGVVLMDGIGLKSLIKNGKNLDAVEIVNATPTLKDENLTASLMNKAMLLKAEVGSSDAHILEVIGRGYTVFQGKTANELRRAIELRQTQAIYSGWTLYILIKYFFFFVPEAWRIAIYNLTQIFKGKKLEKKKRFHS
;
A
#
# COMPACT_ATOMS: atom_id res chain seq x y z
N LEU A 1 7.22 -0.51 4.28
CA LEU A 1 6.37 -1.72 4.29
C LEU A 1 5.35 -1.77 3.14
N HIS A 2 5.36 -0.80 2.26
CA HIS A 2 4.44 -0.67 1.14
C HIS A 2 5.26 -0.32 -0.11
N VAL A 3 5.52 -1.31 -0.96
CA VAL A 3 6.37 -1.17 -2.15
C VAL A 3 5.77 -1.99 -3.29
N HIS A 4 5.71 -1.39 -4.48
CA HIS A 4 5.23 -2.04 -5.69
C HIS A 4 6.41 -2.41 -6.62
N LEU A 5 6.35 -3.61 -7.21
CA LEU A 5 7.27 -4.01 -8.26
C LEU A 5 6.69 -3.61 -9.62
N VAL A 6 6.93 -2.37 -10.03
CA VAL A 6 6.37 -1.85 -11.29
C VAL A 6 7.43 -1.83 -12.37
N ASN A 7 7.20 -2.58 -13.45
CA ASN A 7 8.08 -2.62 -14.62
C ASN A 7 9.55 -2.95 -14.30
N LYS A 8 9.80 -3.77 -13.26
CA LYS A 8 11.12 -4.21 -12.83
C LYS A 8 11.16 -5.73 -12.69
N THR A 9 12.31 -6.32 -12.98
CA THR A 9 12.52 -7.74 -12.68
C THR A 9 12.79 -7.93 -11.19
N PRO A 10 12.54 -9.14 -10.63
CA PRO A 10 12.94 -9.49 -9.27
C PRO A 10 14.42 -9.22 -8.98
N GLU A 11 15.30 -9.47 -9.96
CA GLU A 11 16.75 -9.23 -9.86
C GLU A 11 17.08 -7.75 -9.74
N GLU A 12 16.49 -6.90 -10.59
CA GLU A 12 16.70 -5.44 -10.53
C GLU A 12 16.25 -4.87 -9.18
N PHE A 13 15.10 -5.34 -8.70
CA PHE A 13 14.55 -4.92 -7.41
C PHE A 13 15.47 -5.32 -6.25
N LEU A 14 15.81 -6.60 -6.15
CA LEU A 14 16.64 -7.12 -5.07
C LEU A 14 18.01 -6.46 -5.06
N ASN A 15 18.65 -6.34 -6.23
CA ASN A 15 19.92 -5.65 -6.37
C ASN A 15 19.87 -4.18 -5.93
N TYR A 16 18.74 -3.49 -6.23
CA TYR A 16 18.57 -2.10 -5.80
C TYR A 16 18.44 -2.01 -4.28
N VAL A 17 17.57 -2.82 -3.67
CA VAL A 17 17.34 -2.79 -2.22
C VAL A 17 18.64 -3.10 -1.46
N GLU A 18 19.39 -4.12 -1.87
CA GLU A 18 20.63 -4.54 -1.22
C GLU A 18 21.77 -3.54 -1.32
N ASN A 19 21.88 -2.80 -2.44
CA ASN A 19 23.06 -1.98 -2.74
C ASN A 19 22.78 -0.47 -2.70
N LYS A 20 21.51 -0.04 -2.63
CA LYS A 20 21.12 1.37 -2.68
C LYS A 20 20.26 1.80 -1.49
N THR A 21 19.95 0.89 -0.57
CA THR A 21 19.21 1.20 0.65
C THR A 21 19.88 0.54 1.87
N ASP A 22 19.55 1.03 3.06
CA ASP A 22 19.95 0.43 4.34
C ASP A 22 18.82 -0.39 4.98
N LEU A 23 17.83 -0.80 4.19
CA LEU A 23 16.70 -1.58 4.66
C LEU A 23 17.10 -3.03 4.94
N ASN A 24 16.68 -3.54 6.09
CA ASN A 24 16.85 -4.95 6.45
C ASN A 24 15.66 -5.80 6.03
N VAL A 25 14.48 -5.20 5.94
CA VAL A 25 13.22 -5.89 5.62
C VAL A 25 12.42 -5.05 4.64
N VAL A 26 11.87 -5.66 3.60
CA VAL A 26 10.98 -5.00 2.64
C VAL A 26 9.73 -5.86 2.43
N ALA A 27 8.56 -5.25 2.57
CA ALA A 27 7.31 -5.86 2.16
C ALA A 27 6.94 -5.39 0.75
N ILE A 28 6.74 -6.34 -0.15
CA ILE A 28 6.24 -6.09 -1.49
C ILE A 28 4.74 -6.33 -1.49
N THR A 29 3.98 -5.30 -1.85
CA THR A 29 2.52 -5.26 -1.70
C THR A 29 1.91 -4.80 -3.03
N GLY A 30 1.93 -5.67 -4.03
CA GLY A 30 1.30 -5.40 -5.32
C GLY A 30 -0.21 -5.21 -5.18
N HIS A 31 -0.82 -4.35 -6.01
CA HIS A 31 -2.27 -4.17 -6.05
C HIS A 31 -2.97 -5.47 -6.44
N ASP A 32 -3.82 -6.00 -5.54
CA ASP A 32 -4.62 -7.21 -5.71
C ASP A 32 -3.81 -8.40 -6.27
N ASN A 33 -2.52 -8.48 -5.91
CA ASN A 33 -1.60 -9.50 -6.44
C ASN A 33 -0.39 -9.72 -5.51
N ILE A 34 -0.03 -10.98 -5.28
CA ILE A 34 1.16 -11.38 -4.51
C ILE A 34 2.26 -12.06 -5.34
N ALA A 35 2.05 -12.26 -6.66
CA ALA A 35 2.97 -13.05 -7.48
C ALA A 35 4.38 -12.43 -7.55
N ASP A 36 4.47 -11.10 -7.65
CA ASP A 36 5.73 -10.39 -7.66
C ASP A 36 6.48 -10.55 -6.33
N ALA A 37 5.75 -10.42 -5.22
CA ALA A 37 6.31 -10.60 -3.88
C ALA A 37 6.87 -12.01 -3.67
N LEU A 38 6.13 -13.04 -4.10
CA LEU A 38 6.57 -14.43 -4.06
C LEU A 38 7.82 -14.66 -4.92
N SER A 39 7.87 -14.08 -6.11
CA SER A 39 9.00 -14.20 -7.04
C SER A 39 10.28 -13.58 -6.44
N VAL A 40 10.17 -12.38 -5.86
CA VAL A 40 11.32 -11.72 -5.23
C VAL A 40 11.74 -12.45 -3.95
N GLN A 41 10.79 -12.91 -3.12
CA GLN A 41 11.11 -13.68 -1.91
C GLN A 41 11.87 -14.96 -2.24
N LYS A 42 11.39 -15.72 -3.23
CA LYS A 42 12.08 -16.93 -3.70
C LYS A 42 13.49 -16.62 -4.16
N LEU A 43 13.68 -15.60 -4.99
CA LEU A 43 15.00 -15.18 -5.47
C LEU A 43 15.91 -14.75 -4.33
N ALA A 44 15.40 -14.00 -3.35
CA ALA A 44 16.16 -13.60 -2.17
C ALA A 44 16.65 -14.79 -1.36
N GLN A 45 15.80 -15.81 -1.17
CA GLN A 45 16.18 -17.06 -0.49
C GLN A 45 17.25 -17.85 -1.28
N GLU A 46 17.09 -18.00 -2.60
CA GLU A 46 18.04 -18.70 -3.47
C GLU A 46 19.42 -18.01 -3.49
N LYS A 47 19.45 -16.69 -3.40
CA LYS A 47 20.71 -15.91 -3.41
C LYS A 47 21.29 -15.69 -2.00
N GLY A 48 20.62 -16.10 -0.94
CA GLY A 48 21.05 -15.79 0.43
C GLY A 48 21.10 -14.30 0.70
N SER A 49 20.07 -13.57 0.27
CA SER A 49 19.95 -12.12 0.45
C SER A 49 20.08 -11.71 1.91
N LYS A 50 20.76 -10.58 2.14
CA LYS A 50 20.82 -9.94 3.45
C LYS A 50 19.54 -9.17 3.83
N VAL A 51 18.61 -9.02 2.88
CA VAL A 51 17.34 -8.32 3.07
C VAL A 51 16.20 -9.34 3.10
N ASP A 52 15.42 -9.33 4.16
CA ASP A 52 14.23 -10.16 4.26
C ASP A 52 13.09 -9.59 3.41
N ILE A 53 12.46 -10.45 2.61
CA ILE A 53 11.31 -10.08 1.78
C ILE A 53 10.03 -10.63 2.39
N ILE A 54 9.11 -9.74 2.75
CA ILE A 54 7.77 -10.08 3.20
C ILE A 54 6.84 -10.11 1.99
N VAL A 55 6.12 -11.23 1.84
CA VAL A 55 5.02 -11.32 0.88
C VAL A 55 3.82 -10.57 1.46
N GLY A 56 3.39 -9.56 0.73
CA GLY A 56 2.22 -8.78 1.05
C GLY A 56 1.37 -8.49 -0.18
N GLU A 57 0.25 -7.84 0.06
CA GLU A 57 -0.71 -7.42 -0.94
C GLU A 57 -1.35 -6.10 -0.52
N GLU A 58 -1.50 -5.15 -1.43
CA GLU A 58 -2.39 -4.02 -1.26
C GLU A 58 -3.76 -4.40 -1.82
N ILE A 59 -4.68 -4.72 -0.91
CA ILE A 59 -5.98 -5.30 -1.22
C ILE A 59 -7.01 -4.18 -1.39
N THR A 60 -7.63 -4.12 -2.56
CA THR A 60 -8.75 -3.22 -2.84
C THR A 60 -10.01 -3.71 -2.14
N THR A 61 -10.46 -3.02 -1.10
CA THR A 61 -11.71 -3.32 -0.40
C THR A 61 -12.88 -2.45 -0.92
N GLN A 62 -14.08 -2.64 -0.38
CA GLN A 62 -15.24 -1.80 -0.70
C GLN A 62 -15.07 -0.33 -0.27
N ASP A 63 -14.23 -0.07 0.74
CA ASP A 63 -14.06 1.27 1.32
C ASP A 63 -12.70 1.92 1.01
N GLY A 64 -11.74 1.17 0.48
CA GLY A 64 -10.38 1.63 0.22
C GLY A 64 -9.36 0.50 0.41
N HIS A 65 -8.09 0.81 0.65
CA HIS A 65 -7.02 -0.18 0.66
C HIS A 65 -6.65 -0.67 2.07
N ILE A 66 -6.36 -1.97 2.15
CA ILE A 66 -5.74 -2.62 3.31
C ILE A 66 -4.49 -3.34 2.84
N LEU A 67 -3.36 -3.17 3.55
CA LEU A 67 -2.19 -4.02 3.34
C LEU A 67 -2.33 -5.29 4.15
N GLY A 68 -2.24 -6.42 3.47
CA GLY A 68 -1.99 -7.70 4.09
C GLY A 68 -0.50 -8.01 4.04
N LEU A 69 0.13 -8.26 5.18
CA LEU A 69 1.54 -8.64 5.26
C LEU A 69 1.68 -10.09 5.71
N PHE A 70 2.77 -10.76 5.32
CA PHE A 70 3.04 -12.17 5.63
C PHE A 70 1.99 -13.13 5.06
N LEU A 71 1.52 -12.85 3.87
CA LEU A 71 0.53 -13.67 3.20
C LEU A 71 1.17 -14.92 2.58
N THR A 72 0.38 -15.99 2.50
CA THR A 72 0.75 -17.25 1.83
C THR A 72 -0.03 -17.48 0.55
N LYS A 73 -1.19 -16.84 0.41
CA LYS A 73 -2.07 -16.86 -0.76
C LYS A 73 -2.70 -15.49 -0.97
N LYS A 74 -3.04 -15.20 -2.21
CA LYS A 74 -3.77 -13.99 -2.61
C LYS A 74 -5.11 -13.88 -1.87
N ILE A 75 -5.52 -12.66 -1.57
CA ILE A 75 -6.86 -12.31 -1.07
C ILE A 75 -7.65 -11.68 -2.22
N GLU A 76 -8.89 -12.11 -2.42
CA GLU A 76 -9.71 -11.55 -3.48
C GLU A 76 -10.17 -10.13 -3.14
N PRO A 77 -10.13 -9.20 -4.12
CA PRO A 77 -10.55 -7.82 -3.89
C PRO A 77 -12.07 -7.68 -3.70
N HIS A 78 -12.46 -6.48 -3.28
CA HIS A 78 -13.86 -6.04 -3.13
C HIS A 78 -14.64 -6.70 -1.97
N PHE A 79 -13.97 -7.37 -1.06
CA PHE A 79 -14.57 -7.68 0.24
C PHE A 79 -14.77 -6.41 1.08
N SER A 80 -15.60 -6.48 2.11
CA SER A 80 -15.62 -5.43 3.12
C SER A 80 -14.27 -5.37 3.85
N VAL A 81 -13.92 -4.23 4.43
CA VAL A 81 -12.68 -4.11 5.25
C VAL A 81 -12.63 -5.18 6.34
N GLU A 82 -13.75 -5.45 7.00
CA GLU A 82 -13.86 -6.47 8.04
C GLU A 82 -13.51 -7.87 7.52
N GLN A 83 -14.12 -8.29 6.41
CA GLN A 83 -13.84 -9.59 5.78
C GLN A 83 -12.39 -9.68 5.27
N THR A 84 -11.85 -8.58 4.71
CA THR A 84 -10.45 -8.54 4.26
C THR A 84 -9.49 -8.75 5.43
N ILE A 85 -9.72 -8.11 6.58
CA ILE A 85 -8.91 -8.30 7.79
C ILE A 85 -9.01 -9.75 8.28
N GLU A 86 -10.20 -10.35 8.27
CA GLU A 86 -10.40 -11.75 8.64
C GLU A 86 -9.60 -12.70 7.73
N GLU A 87 -9.63 -12.50 6.41
CA GLU A 87 -8.87 -13.31 5.45
C GLU A 87 -7.35 -13.17 5.64
N ILE A 88 -6.86 -11.97 5.99
CA ILE A 88 -5.46 -11.74 6.35
C ILE A 88 -5.11 -12.54 7.61
N HIS A 89 -5.90 -12.43 8.66
CA HIS A 89 -5.65 -13.11 9.94
C HIS A 89 -5.76 -14.63 9.84
N GLN A 90 -6.65 -15.18 9.01
CA GLN A 90 -6.76 -16.62 8.76
C GLN A 90 -5.48 -17.21 8.17
N GLN A 91 -4.67 -16.42 7.47
CA GLN A 91 -3.36 -16.80 6.98
C GLN A 91 -2.23 -16.56 8.00
N GLY A 92 -2.56 -16.06 9.18
CA GLY A 92 -1.58 -15.60 10.17
C GLY A 92 -0.90 -14.28 9.75
N GLY A 93 -1.49 -13.52 8.82
CA GLY A 93 -1.00 -12.25 8.34
C GLY A 93 -1.22 -11.09 9.32
N ILE A 94 -0.71 -9.93 8.96
CA ILE A 94 -0.86 -8.65 9.67
C ILE A 94 -1.66 -7.71 8.78
N ALA A 95 -2.73 -7.12 9.32
CA ALA A 95 -3.61 -6.18 8.63
C ALA A 95 -3.23 -4.73 8.97
N VAL A 96 -2.87 -3.94 7.94
CA VAL A 96 -2.47 -2.54 8.09
C VAL A 96 -3.44 -1.63 7.32
N ALA A 97 -3.94 -0.58 7.95
CA ALA A 97 -4.68 0.46 7.23
C ALA A 97 -3.69 1.26 6.35
N ALA A 98 -3.75 1.08 5.03
CA ALA A 98 -2.93 1.80 4.07
C ALA A 98 -3.41 3.25 3.92
N HIS A 99 -2.49 4.23 3.97
CA HIS A 99 -2.78 5.66 3.76
C HIS A 99 -4.25 6.03 4.06
N PRO A 100 -4.75 5.81 5.31
CA PRO A 100 -6.17 5.65 5.61
C PRO A 100 -7.04 6.86 5.31
N PHE A 101 -6.45 8.04 5.16
CA PHE A 101 -7.14 9.29 4.86
C PHE A 101 -6.90 9.82 3.45
N GLN A 102 -6.14 9.10 2.60
CA GLN A 102 -6.04 9.45 1.19
C GLN A 102 -7.43 9.39 0.56
N ALA A 103 -7.87 10.48 -0.02
CA ALA A 103 -9.18 10.56 -0.66
C ALA A 103 -9.08 11.17 -2.05
N MET A 104 -9.75 10.54 -3.01
CA MET A 104 -10.01 11.15 -4.31
C MET A 104 -11.30 11.96 -4.24
N PRO A 105 -11.32 13.21 -4.74
CA PRO A 105 -12.44 14.14 -4.56
C PRO A 105 -13.74 13.71 -5.24
N PHE A 106 -13.73 12.66 -6.08
CA PHE A 106 -14.92 12.23 -6.81
C PHE A 106 -15.03 10.70 -6.87
N ARG A 107 -15.82 10.10 -5.97
CA ARG A 107 -16.25 8.71 -6.09
C ARG A 107 -17.33 8.57 -7.15
N ARG A 108 -17.06 7.78 -8.20
CA ARG A 108 -18.08 7.40 -9.21
C ARG A 108 -17.97 5.91 -9.50
N PRO A 109 -19.10 5.20 -9.67
CA PRO A 109 -19.07 3.79 -10.07
C PRO A 109 -18.25 3.58 -11.35
N GLY A 110 -17.36 2.58 -11.34
CA GLY A 110 -16.48 2.27 -12.47
C GLY A 110 -15.25 3.15 -12.62
N VAL A 111 -14.95 4.01 -11.65
CA VAL A 111 -13.71 4.79 -11.59
C VAL A 111 -12.72 4.09 -10.67
N VAL A 112 -11.49 3.87 -11.13
CA VAL A 112 -10.40 3.38 -10.29
C VAL A 112 -9.99 4.51 -9.34
N LEU A 113 -10.03 4.21 -8.05
CA LEU A 113 -9.71 5.15 -6.98
C LEU A 113 -8.46 4.67 -6.24
N MET A 114 -7.60 5.61 -5.89
CA MET A 114 -6.50 5.38 -4.96
C MET A 114 -6.94 5.96 -3.61
N ASP A 115 -7.74 5.20 -2.86
CA ASP A 115 -8.38 5.70 -1.64
C ASP A 115 -7.95 4.91 -0.41
N GLY A 116 -7.75 5.63 0.68
CA GLY A 116 -7.75 5.04 2.01
C GLY A 116 -9.16 4.64 2.46
N ILE A 117 -9.26 3.82 3.50
CA ILE A 117 -10.55 3.31 4.02
C ILE A 117 -11.44 4.39 4.65
N GLY A 118 -10.90 5.58 4.92
CA GLY A 118 -11.59 6.72 5.50
C GLY A 118 -11.93 6.55 6.99
N LEU A 119 -12.33 7.66 7.62
CA LEU A 119 -12.57 7.74 9.06
C LEU A 119 -13.60 6.72 9.56
N LYS A 120 -14.73 6.60 8.86
CA LYS A 120 -15.84 5.73 9.30
C LYS A 120 -15.40 4.26 9.36
N SER A 121 -14.75 3.78 8.30
CA SER A 121 -14.30 2.40 8.22
C SER A 121 -13.11 2.14 9.15
N LEU A 122 -12.22 3.12 9.32
CA LEU A 122 -11.10 3.06 10.25
C LEU A 122 -11.58 2.91 11.71
N ILE A 123 -12.58 3.69 12.14
CA ILE A 123 -13.15 3.57 13.50
C ILE A 123 -13.88 2.23 13.68
N LYS A 124 -14.70 1.83 12.70
CA LYS A 124 -15.46 0.57 12.75
C LYS A 124 -14.54 -0.63 12.93
N ASN A 125 -13.45 -0.68 12.16
CA ASN A 125 -12.56 -1.83 12.08
C ASN A 125 -11.27 -1.68 12.91
N GLY A 126 -11.06 -0.53 13.54
CA GLY A 126 -9.83 -0.20 14.24
C GLY A 126 -9.39 -1.23 15.29
N LYS A 127 -10.34 -1.92 15.95
CA LYS A 127 -10.00 -2.98 16.92
C LYS A 127 -9.30 -4.17 16.27
N ASN A 128 -9.65 -4.51 15.04
CA ASN A 128 -9.17 -5.68 14.31
C ASN A 128 -7.92 -5.38 13.47
N LEU A 129 -7.60 -4.11 13.21
CA LEU A 129 -6.34 -3.73 12.59
C LEU A 129 -5.15 -4.00 13.53
N ASP A 130 -4.00 -4.37 12.98
CA ASP A 130 -2.75 -4.57 13.72
C ASP A 130 -1.89 -3.30 13.72
N ALA A 131 -1.88 -2.58 12.61
CA ALA A 131 -1.11 -1.36 12.44
C ALA A 131 -1.84 -0.31 11.58
N VAL A 132 -1.34 0.91 11.64
CA VAL A 132 -1.80 2.03 10.80
C VAL A 132 -0.60 2.67 10.12
N GLU A 133 -0.68 2.87 8.82
CA GLU A 133 0.28 3.66 8.06
C GLU A 133 0.07 5.13 8.39
N ILE A 134 0.93 5.66 9.22
CA ILE A 134 0.91 7.08 9.63
C ILE A 134 1.92 7.93 8.87
N VAL A 135 2.81 7.28 8.12
CA VAL A 135 3.75 7.90 7.19
C VAL A 135 3.71 7.15 5.87
N ASN A 136 3.10 7.76 4.87
CA ASN A 136 3.28 7.40 3.46
C ASN A 136 4.17 8.48 2.82
N ALA A 137 5.23 8.05 2.10
CA ALA A 137 6.22 8.99 1.57
C ALA A 137 5.75 9.77 0.34
N THR A 138 4.57 9.51 -0.18
CA THR A 138 3.99 10.29 -1.29
C THR A 138 3.86 11.77 -0.89
N PRO A 139 4.46 12.71 -1.64
CA PRO A 139 4.61 14.11 -1.20
C PRO A 139 3.28 14.84 -0.96
N THR A 140 2.21 14.40 -1.60
CA THR A 140 0.87 14.98 -1.48
C THR A 140 0.11 14.55 -0.22
N LEU A 141 0.61 13.56 0.54
CA LEU A 141 -0.10 12.97 1.68
C LEU A 141 0.36 13.50 3.05
N LYS A 142 0.92 14.71 3.13
CA LYS A 142 1.40 15.27 4.41
C LYS A 142 0.29 15.50 5.43
N ASP A 143 -0.82 16.04 5.00
CA ASP A 143 -1.95 16.35 5.88
C ASP A 143 -2.71 15.07 6.27
N GLU A 144 -2.81 14.12 5.35
CA GLU A 144 -3.37 12.79 5.59
C GLU A 144 -2.52 11.99 6.58
N ASN A 145 -1.19 12.04 6.45
CA ASN A 145 -0.26 11.43 7.40
C ASN A 145 -0.41 12.03 8.80
N LEU A 146 -0.50 13.37 8.90
CA LEU A 146 -0.74 14.03 10.18
C LEU A 146 -2.07 13.59 10.79
N THR A 147 -3.13 13.53 10.00
CA THR A 147 -4.45 13.06 10.43
C THR A 147 -4.39 11.62 10.92
N ALA A 148 -3.73 10.72 10.17
CA ALA A 148 -3.55 9.32 10.56
C ALA A 148 -2.79 9.18 11.88
N SER A 149 -1.71 9.95 12.06
CA SER A 149 -0.92 9.98 13.29
C SER A 149 -1.75 10.46 14.50
N LEU A 150 -2.50 11.55 14.35
CA LEU A 150 -3.36 12.09 15.42
C LEU A 150 -4.47 11.11 15.79
N MET A 151 -5.14 10.52 14.80
CA MET A 151 -6.19 9.52 15.02
C MET A 151 -5.65 8.25 15.70
N ASN A 152 -4.47 7.78 15.27
CA ASN A 152 -3.86 6.62 15.90
C ASN A 152 -3.53 6.90 17.37
N LYS A 153 -2.90 8.04 17.67
CA LYS A 153 -2.54 8.43 19.04
C LYS A 153 -3.76 8.67 19.95
N ALA A 154 -4.82 9.24 19.40
CA ALA A 154 -5.99 9.60 20.20
C ALA A 154 -6.97 8.45 20.42
N MET A 155 -7.08 7.51 19.45
CA MET A 155 -8.19 6.55 19.46
C MET A 155 -7.77 5.09 19.19
N LEU A 156 -6.91 4.84 18.18
CA LEU A 156 -6.69 3.47 17.74
C LEU A 156 -5.61 2.76 18.54
N LEU A 157 -4.56 3.48 18.92
CA LEU A 157 -3.43 2.98 19.71
C LEU A 157 -2.79 1.71 19.10
N LYS A 158 -2.68 1.67 17.76
CA LYS A 158 -2.09 0.56 16.99
C LYS A 158 -0.61 0.80 16.73
N ALA A 159 0.09 -0.22 16.24
CA ALA A 159 1.46 -0.06 15.77
C ALA A 159 1.53 1.01 14.67
N GLU A 160 2.54 1.86 14.74
CA GLU A 160 2.79 2.90 13.74
C GLU A 160 3.70 2.36 12.66
N VAL A 161 3.29 2.44 11.40
CA VAL A 161 4.15 2.04 10.28
C VAL A 161 4.35 3.19 9.32
N GLY A 162 5.57 3.23 8.78
CA GLY A 162 5.96 4.14 7.71
C GLY A 162 6.32 3.34 6.47
N SER A 163 5.98 3.87 5.31
CA SER A 163 6.22 3.23 4.05
C SER A 163 6.41 4.23 2.91
N SER A 164 7.00 3.73 1.84
CA SER A 164 7.35 4.56 0.70
C SER A 164 6.26 4.62 -0.36
N ASP A 165 5.36 3.65 -0.41
CA ASP A 165 4.37 3.48 -1.49
C ASP A 165 5.06 3.63 -2.87
N ALA A 166 6.17 2.90 -3.01
CA ALA A 166 7.12 3.12 -4.07
C ALA A 166 6.69 2.45 -5.37
N HIS A 167 6.46 3.26 -6.39
CA HIS A 167 6.20 2.82 -7.77
C HIS A 167 7.45 2.94 -8.67
N ILE A 168 8.54 3.51 -8.17
CA ILE A 168 9.86 3.52 -8.77
C ILE A 168 10.91 3.20 -7.71
N LEU A 169 12.03 2.60 -8.11
CA LEU A 169 13.05 2.12 -7.17
C LEU A 169 13.58 3.22 -6.25
N GLU A 170 13.77 4.44 -6.76
CA GLU A 170 14.37 5.56 -6.03
C GLU A 170 13.50 6.09 -4.88
N VAL A 171 12.23 5.72 -4.84
CA VAL A 171 11.31 6.07 -3.75
C VAL A 171 11.42 5.07 -2.59
N ILE A 172 11.91 3.84 -2.84
CA ILE A 172 12.08 2.81 -1.80
C ILE A 172 12.93 3.38 -0.65
N GLY A 173 12.41 3.27 0.59
CA GLY A 173 13.05 3.77 1.80
C GLY A 173 12.84 5.28 2.07
N ARG A 174 12.00 6.00 1.29
CA ARG A 174 11.66 7.41 1.59
C ARG A 174 10.63 7.57 2.70
N GLY A 175 9.85 6.55 2.96
CA GLY A 175 9.11 6.32 4.19
C GLY A 175 9.46 4.91 4.66
N TYR A 176 9.73 4.75 5.95
CA TYR A 176 10.14 3.46 6.50
C TYR A 176 9.75 3.31 7.96
N THR A 177 9.79 2.08 8.43
CA THR A 177 9.48 1.70 9.82
C THR A 177 10.76 1.32 10.54
N VAL A 178 11.00 1.91 11.70
CA VAL A 178 12.09 1.56 12.61
C VAL A 178 11.55 0.63 13.69
N PHE A 179 12.31 -0.42 13.99
CA PHE A 179 12.00 -1.39 15.03
C PHE A 179 13.32 -1.95 15.61
N GLN A 180 13.25 -2.60 16.77
CA GLN A 180 14.40 -3.30 17.34
C GLN A 180 14.54 -4.67 16.69
N GLY A 181 15.61 -4.86 15.91
CA GLY A 181 15.89 -6.07 15.16
C GLY A 181 16.25 -5.79 13.71
N LYS A 182 16.40 -6.88 12.91
CA LYS A 182 16.82 -6.80 11.50
C LYS A 182 16.06 -7.79 10.60
N THR A 183 15.21 -8.64 11.17
CA THR A 183 14.51 -9.69 10.44
C THR A 183 13.01 -9.43 10.31
N ALA A 184 12.37 -10.06 9.34
CA ALA A 184 10.93 -10.00 9.15
C ALA A 184 10.15 -10.50 10.37
N ASN A 185 10.64 -11.53 11.07
CA ASN A 185 10.01 -12.05 12.28
C ASN A 185 10.11 -11.07 13.46
N GLU A 186 11.24 -10.38 13.61
CA GLU A 186 11.41 -9.34 14.64
C GLU A 186 10.53 -8.13 14.34
N LEU A 187 10.37 -7.75 13.06
CA LEU A 187 9.42 -6.71 12.66
C LEU A 187 7.97 -7.11 12.99
N ARG A 188 7.58 -8.36 12.68
CA ARG A 188 6.26 -8.89 13.06
C ARG A 188 6.02 -8.70 14.55
N ARG A 189 6.95 -9.17 15.38
CA ARG A 189 6.86 -9.06 16.84
C ARG A 189 6.80 -7.60 17.30
N ALA A 190 7.58 -6.72 16.69
CA ALA A 190 7.55 -5.30 17.01
C ALA A 190 6.20 -4.65 16.69
N ILE A 191 5.54 -5.04 15.59
CA ILE A 191 4.18 -4.59 15.25
C ILE A 191 3.18 -5.12 16.29
N GLU A 192 3.22 -6.40 16.62
CA GLU A 192 2.34 -7.01 17.65
C GLU A 192 2.48 -6.33 19.01
N LEU A 193 3.70 -5.96 19.38
CA LEU A 193 4.01 -5.25 20.63
C LEU A 193 3.85 -3.72 20.54
N ARG A 194 3.50 -3.17 19.36
CA ARG A 194 3.41 -1.72 19.09
C ARG A 194 4.72 -0.97 19.39
N GLN A 195 5.85 -1.60 19.07
CA GLN A 195 7.21 -1.10 19.30
C GLN A 195 7.85 -0.69 17.97
N THR A 196 7.09 -0.01 17.13
CA THR A 196 7.52 0.49 15.83
C THR A 196 7.43 2.01 15.78
N GLN A 197 8.25 2.62 14.96
CA GLN A 197 8.24 4.06 14.69
C GLN A 197 8.24 4.31 13.20
N ALA A 198 7.32 5.14 12.72
CA ALA A 198 7.24 5.55 11.32
C ALA A 198 8.13 6.77 11.06
N ILE A 199 8.94 6.72 10.01
CA ILE A 199 9.88 7.78 9.64
C ILE A 199 9.67 8.21 8.19
N TYR A 200 9.75 9.52 7.95
CA TYR A 200 9.75 10.15 6.63
C TYR A 200 11.13 10.78 6.35
N SER A 201 11.78 10.39 5.25
CA SER A 201 13.11 10.91 4.87
C SER A 201 13.07 11.90 3.70
N GLY A 202 11.90 12.19 3.17
CA GLY A 202 11.72 13.17 2.09
C GLY A 202 12.18 12.71 0.70
N TRP A 203 11.74 13.44 -0.32
CA TRP A 203 12.13 13.21 -1.71
C TRP A 203 13.14 14.27 -2.16
N THR A 204 14.16 13.83 -2.89
CA THR A 204 15.06 14.77 -3.58
C THR A 204 14.41 15.32 -4.84
N LEU A 205 14.89 16.45 -5.34
CA LEU A 205 14.44 17.02 -6.62
C LEU A 205 14.58 16.02 -7.78
N TYR A 206 15.65 15.24 -7.78
CA TYR A 206 15.85 14.17 -8.77
C TYR A 206 14.72 13.12 -8.74
N ILE A 207 14.33 12.66 -7.55
CA ILE A 207 13.24 11.71 -7.38
C ILE A 207 11.90 12.31 -7.83
N LEU A 208 11.64 13.58 -7.49
CA LEU A 208 10.42 14.28 -7.93
C LEU A 208 10.32 14.35 -9.44
N ILE A 209 11.40 14.73 -10.12
CA ILE A 209 11.44 14.78 -11.59
C ILE A 209 11.21 13.41 -12.19
N LYS A 210 11.88 12.38 -11.68
CA LYS A 210 11.78 11.01 -12.19
C LYS A 210 10.38 10.43 -11.99
N TYR A 211 9.79 10.67 -10.83
CA TYR A 211 8.42 10.26 -10.52
C TYR A 211 7.39 10.98 -11.40
N PHE A 212 7.59 12.27 -11.67
CA PHE A 212 6.75 13.03 -12.59
C PHE A 212 6.70 12.38 -13.97
N PHE A 213 7.86 12.04 -14.55
CA PHE A 213 7.91 11.40 -15.87
C PHE A 213 7.34 9.97 -15.85
N PHE A 214 7.39 9.27 -14.72
CA PHE A 214 6.75 7.97 -14.54
C PHE A 214 5.23 8.11 -14.42
N PHE A 215 4.76 9.04 -13.58
CA PHE A 215 3.34 9.12 -13.20
C PHE A 215 2.47 9.82 -14.26
N VAL A 216 3.02 10.76 -15.03
CA VAL A 216 2.25 11.49 -16.05
C VAL A 216 1.61 10.57 -17.10
N PRO A 217 2.34 9.61 -17.71
CA PRO A 217 1.72 8.67 -18.65
C PRO A 217 0.64 7.81 -17.98
N GLU A 218 0.84 7.37 -16.73
CA GLU A 218 -0.12 6.56 -15.99
C GLU A 218 -1.37 7.36 -15.60
N ALA A 219 -1.19 8.58 -15.13
CA ALA A 219 -2.29 9.51 -14.84
C ALA A 219 -3.13 9.80 -16.12
N TRP A 220 -2.48 9.94 -17.27
CA TRP A 220 -3.17 10.07 -18.56
C TRP A 220 -3.96 8.80 -18.91
N ARG A 221 -3.39 7.60 -18.72
CA ARG A 221 -4.10 6.32 -18.95
C ARG A 221 -5.34 6.22 -18.06
N ILE A 222 -5.21 6.51 -16.78
CA ILE A 222 -6.32 6.50 -15.81
C ILE A 222 -7.37 7.54 -16.20
N ALA A 223 -6.95 8.76 -16.56
CA ALA A 223 -7.87 9.82 -16.99
C ALA A 223 -8.65 9.42 -18.26
N ILE A 224 -7.99 8.86 -19.27
CA ILE A 224 -8.62 8.37 -20.49
C ILE A 224 -9.58 7.21 -20.17
N TYR A 225 -9.16 6.25 -19.35
CA TYR A 225 -10.03 5.15 -18.91
C TYR A 225 -11.28 5.68 -18.22
N ASN A 226 -11.15 6.56 -17.24
CA ASN A 226 -12.26 7.15 -16.51
C ASN A 226 -13.21 7.95 -17.43
N LEU A 227 -12.66 8.72 -18.37
CA LEU A 227 -13.46 9.41 -19.39
C LEU A 227 -14.25 8.43 -20.25
N THR A 228 -13.61 7.34 -20.72
CA THR A 228 -14.30 6.33 -21.54
C THR A 228 -15.44 5.64 -20.79
N GLN A 229 -15.30 5.37 -19.48
CA GLN A 229 -16.37 4.81 -18.64
C GLN A 229 -17.53 5.78 -18.45
N ILE A 230 -17.25 7.07 -18.23
CA ILE A 230 -18.28 8.12 -18.13
C ILE A 230 -19.09 8.21 -19.45
N PHE A 231 -18.41 8.18 -20.60
CA PHE A 231 -19.08 8.20 -21.91
C PHE A 231 -19.90 6.93 -22.17
N LYS A 232 -19.40 5.74 -21.79
CA LYS A 232 -20.14 4.48 -21.87
C LYS A 232 -21.39 4.49 -20.99
N GLY A 233 -21.28 4.97 -19.75
CA GLY A 233 -22.42 5.14 -18.85
C GLY A 233 -23.49 6.05 -19.39
N LYS A 234 -23.12 7.22 -19.91
CA LYS A 234 -24.06 8.17 -20.57
C LYS A 234 -24.76 7.57 -21.80
N LYS A 235 -24.06 6.68 -22.55
CA LYS A 235 -24.64 6.03 -23.72
C LYS A 235 -25.68 4.97 -23.33
N LEU A 236 -25.47 4.30 -22.20
CA LEU A 236 -26.42 3.33 -21.62
C LEU A 236 -27.65 4.01 -21.04
N GLU A 237 -27.51 5.15 -20.35
CA GLU A 237 -28.65 5.94 -19.86
C GLU A 237 -29.48 6.53 -20.98
N LYS A 238 -28.85 7.05 -22.06
CA LYS A 238 -29.56 7.49 -23.25
C LYS A 238 -30.36 6.34 -23.89
N LYS A 239 -29.76 5.15 -24.01
CA LYS A 239 -30.46 3.99 -24.57
C LYS A 239 -31.69 3.55 -23.75
N LYS A 240 -31.59 3.64 -22.41
CA LYS A 240 -32.74 3.33 -21.52
C LYS A 240 -33.87 4.36 -21.63
N ARG A 241 -33.55 5.65 -21.89
CA ARG A 241 -34.58 6.70 -22.07
C ARG A 241 -35.29 6.67 -23.41
N PHE A 242 -34.75 5.98 -24.42
CA PHE A 242 -35.41 5.82 -25.74
C PHE A 242 -36.22 4.54 -25.87
N HIS A 243 -36.23 3.68 -24.82
CA HIS A 243 -36.96 2.39 -24.80
C HIS A 243 -37.95 2.33 -23.63
N SER A 244 -38.21 3.45 -22.96
CA SER A 244 -39.30 3.69 -22.01
C SER A 244 -40.27 4.72 -22.64
#